data_6b3853e0c56896073c50f8f644a96a7c
#
_entry.id   6b3853e0c56896073c50f8f644a96a7c
#
_cell.length_a   1.000
_cell.length_b   1.000
_cell.length_c   1.000
_cell.angle_alpha   90.00
_cell.angle_beta   90.00
_cell.angle_gamma   90.00
#
_symmetry.space_group_name_H-M   'P 1'
#
loop_
_entity.id
_entity.type
_entity.pdbx_description
1 polymer ?
#
loop_
_entity_poly.entity_id
_entity_poly.type
_entity_poly.pdbx_seq_one_letter_code
_entity_poly.pdbx_strand_id
1 'polypeptide(L)'
;MADPEAVKVACAKRDEAELPVTFADYDAAPREYFLNAVATVLDVHTRVSDLYSSPHDQIKEQLRLVIETIKERQESELINNPDYGLLANVADEQRISTITGAPTPDDLDDLLTKVWKEPAFFLTHPLGIAAFGRECTRRGVPPPTISLFGSQFLTWRGIPLIPSDKVPVNDGKTSILLLRVGDKRQGVVGLYQPGLPGEQGPGLSVRFMGINRNAIASYLISLYCSLAVHSDDALAVLEDVEVGRYHEYPDTYR
;
A
#
# COMPACT_ATOMS: atom_id res chain seq x y z
N MET A 1 15.75 23.66 3.50
CA MET A 1 14.71 24.68 3.76
C MET A 1 15.25 26.04 3.35
N ALA A 2 14.70 26.65 2.28
CA ALA A 2 15.14 27.98 1.86
C ALA A 2 14.72 29.02 2.91
N ASP A 3 15.63 29.89 3.29
CA ASP A 3 15.42 30.95 4.26
C ASP A 3 14.26 31.88 3.81
N PRO A 4 13.16 32.02 4.55
CA PRO A 4 12.04 32.88 4.16
C PRO A 4 12.39 34.37 4.12
N GLU A 5 13.52 34.80 4.66
CA GLU A 5 13.98 36.19 4.57
C GLU A 5 14.61 36.55 3.20
N ALA A 6 14.86 35.57 2.33
CA ALA A 6 15.50 35.80 1.04
C ALA A 6 14.58 36.39 -0.04
N VAL A 7 13.27 36.42 0.17
CA VAL A 7 12.31 36.95 -0.82
C VAL A 7 11.93 38.38 -0.49
N LYS A 8 12.69 39.36 -0.99
CA LYS A 8 12.29 40.77 -0.95
C LYS A 8 11.45 41.09 -2.18
N VAL A 9 10.16 41.35 -1.97
CA VAL A 9 9.28 41.86 -3.03
C VAL A 9 9.47 43.39 -3.11
N ALA A 10 10.17 43.85 -4.15
CA ALA A 10 10.24 45.28 -4.46
C ALA A 10 9.02 45.66 -5.30
N CYS A 11 8.13 46.48 -4.76
CA CYS A 11 7.08 47.14 -5.56
C CYS A 11 7.73 48.16 -6.50
N ALA A 12 7.49 47.95 -7.78
CA ALA A 12 8.01 48.71 -8.90
C ALA A 12 8.02 50.21 -8.72
N LYS A 13 9.21 50.81 -8.67
CA LYS A 13 9.52 52.13 -9.21
C LYS A 13 11.03 52.25 -9.43
N ARG A 14 11.43 52.16 -10.67
CA ARG A 14 12.68 52.63 -11.30
C ARG A 14 14.01 51.97 -10.94
N ASP A 15 14.14 51.31 -9.81
CA ASP A 15 15.32 50.48 -9.51
C ASP A 15 14.80 49.09 -9.12
N GLU A 16 14.81 48.18 -10.07
CA GLU A 16 14.52 46.77 -9.75
C GLU A 16 15.66 46.26 -8.87
N ALA A 17 15.30 45.79 -7.67
CA ALA A 17 16.27 45.14 -6.81
C ALA A 17 16.74 43.84 -7.46
N GLU A 18 18.03 43.58 -7.46
CA GLU A 18 18.55 42.26 -7.89
C GLU A 18 17.85 41.17 -7.08
N LEU A 19 17.19 40.24 -7.79
CA LEU A 19 16.59 39.10 -7.17
C LEU A 19 17.69 38.17 -6.66
N PRO A 20 17.55 37.62 -5.43
CA PRO A 20 18.52 36.68 -4.92
C PRO A 20 18.54 35.43 -5.83
N VAL A 21 19.72 35.02 -6.23
CA VAL A 21 19.92 33.78 -6.98
C VAL A 21 19.65 32.61 -6.02
N THR A 22 18.56 31.90 -6.24
CA THR A 22 18.25 30.68 -5.51
C THR A 22 18.70 29.49 -6.35
N PHE A 23 19.52 28.65 -5.78
CA PHE A 23 19.85 27.34 -6.36
C PHE A 23 18.92 26.31 -5.74
N ALA A 24 18.38 25.42 -6.55
CA ALA A 24 17.75 24.23 -6.03
C ALA A 24 18.83 23.36 -5.37
N ASP A 25 18.60 22.94 -4.14
CA ASP A 25 19.48 21.98 -3.49
C ASP A 25 19.48 20.69 -4.33
N TYR A 26 20.67 20.28 -4.74
CA TYR A 26 20.87 19.05 -5.48
C TYR A 26 21.26 17.96 -4.49
N ASP A 27 20.44 16.91 -4.40
CA ASP A 27 20.79 15.74 -3.61
C ASP A 27 21.92 14.97 -4.31
N ALA A 28 23.08 14.93 -3.68
CA ALA A 28 24.26 14.23 -4.21
C ALA A 28 24.12 12.69 -4.15
N ALA A 29 23.17 12.19 -3.38
CA ALA A 29 22.88 10.76 -3.22
C ALA A 29 21.36 10.50 -3.27
N PRO A 30 20.71 10.68 -4.44
CA PRO A 30 19.27 10.45 -4.57
C PRO A 30 18.92 9.02 -4.26
N ARG A 31 17.73 8.80 -3.69
CA ARG A 31 17.21 7.44 -3.46
C ARG A 31 16.98 6.75 -4.79
N GLU A 32 17.53 5.56 -4.94
CA GLU A 32 17.32 4.71 -6.11
C GLU A 32 16.26 3.65 -5.79
N TYR A 33 15.26 3.51 -6.68
CA TYR A 33 14.21 2.51 -6.55
C TYR A 33 14.32 1.49 -7.68
N PHE A 34 14.56 0.23 -7.31
CA PHE A 34 14.67 -0.87 -8.26
C PHE A 34 13.32 -1.56 -8.44
N LEU A 35 13.04 -1.99 -9.67
CA LEU A 35 11.88 -2.84 -9.96
C LEU A 35 12.24 -4.30 -9.64
N ASN A 36 11.40 -4.94 -8.84
CA ASN A 36 11.51 -6.37 -8.57
C ASN A 36 10.54 -7.16 -9.45
N ALA A 37 10.92 -8.41 -9.76
CA ALA A 37 10.11 -9.31 -10.57
C ALA A 37 9.56 -10.45 -9.70
N VAL A 38 8.23 -10.59 -9.70
CA VAL A 38 7.56 -11.81 -9.25
C VAL A 38 7.21 -12.61 -10.49
N ALA A 39 7.80 -13.78 -10.65
CA ALA A 39 7.58 -14.61 -11.83
C ALA A 39 7.27 -16.06 -11.45
N THR A 40 6.41 -16.70 -12.24
CA THR A 40 6.10 -18.12 -12.12
C THR A 40 5.89 -18.74 -13.49
N VAL A 41 6.07 -20.05 -13.58
CA VAL A 41 5.74 -20.83 -14.77
C VAL A 41 4.49 -21.65 -14.48
N LEU A 42 3.49 -21.52 -15.33
CA LEU A 42 2.30 -22.35 -15.32
C LEU A 42 2.41 -23.40 -16.39
N ASP A 43 2.39 -24.67 -16.00
CA ASP A 43 2.35 -25.81 -16.89
C ASP A 43 0.92 -26.38 -16.94
N VAL A 44 0.32 -26.35 -18.13
CA VAL A 44 -1.04 -26.83 -18.35
C VAL A 44 -1.00 -28.09 -19.21
N HIS A 45 -1.53 -29.21 -18.70
CA HIS A 45 -1.73 -30.42 -19.47
C HIS A 45 -2.88 -30.20 -20.45
N THR A 46 -2.55 -30.04 -21.74
CA THR A 46 -3.53 -29.90 -22.81
C THR A 46 -3.76 -31.22 -23.54
N ARG A 47 -4.99 -31.73 -23.47
CA ARG A 47 -5.42 -32.77 -24.43
C ARG A 47 -5.94 -32.05 -25.68
N VAL A 48 -5.68 -32.60 -26.85
CA VAL A 48 -6.16 -32.02 -28.11
C VAL A 48 -7.71 -31.91 -28.09
N SER A 49 -8.39 -32.89 -27.47
CA SER A 49 -9.85 -32.87 -27.27
C SER A 49 -10.31 -31.67 -26.44
N ASP A 50 -9.51 -31.20 -25.47
CA ASP A 50 -9.87 -30.13 -24.54
C ASP A 50 -9.68 -28.75 -25.16
N LEU A 51 -8.80 -28.62 -26.16
CA LEU A 51 -8.64 -27.39 -26.95
C LEU A 51 -9.88 -27.05 -27.78
N TYR A 52 -10.70 -28.06 -28.11
CA TYR A 52 -11.92 -27.92 -28.92
C TYR A 52 -13.20 -28.12 -28.12
N SER A 53 -13.12 -28.41 -26.81
CA SER A 53 -14.26 -28.60 -25.94
C SER A 53 -14.79 -27.25 -25.44
N SER A 54 -15.64 -26.62 -26.23
CA SER A 54 -16.49 -25.51 -25.77
C SER A 54 -17.59 -26.07 -24.84
N PRO A 55 -17.92 -25.43 -23.68
CA PRO A 55 -17.78 -23.99 -23.41
C PRO A 55 -16.68 -23.61 -22.40
N HIS A 56 -15.85 -24.53 -21.92
CA HIS A 56 -14.90 -24.26 -20.84
C HIS A 56 -13.44 -24.25 -21.34
N ASP A 57 -12.88 -23.03 -21.44
CA ASP A 57 -11.44 -22.83 -21.71
C ASP A 57 -10.65 -23.00 -20.42
N GLN A 58 -10.17 -24.24 -20.17
CA GLN A 58 -9.40 -24.58 -18.98
C GLN A 58 -8.10 -23.77 -18.85
N ILE A 59 -7.45 -23.46 -19.98
CA ILE A 59 -6.19 -22.69 -20.00
C ILE A 59 -6.45 -21.28 -19.47
N LYS A 60 -7.50 -20.65 -20.00
CA LYS A 60 -7.88 -19.31 -19.58
C LYS A 60 -8.25 -19.24 -18.09
N GLU A 61 -8.99 -20.25 -17.58
CA GLU A 61 -9.34 -20.27 -16.17
C GLU A 61 -8.14 -20.51 -15.26
N GLN A 62 -7.23 -21.40 -15.62
CA GLN A 62 -6.01 -21.62 -14.87
C GLN A 62 -5.08 -20.41 -14.89
N LEU A 63 -4.95 -19.73 -16.05
CA LEU A 63 -4.21 -18.48 -16.14
C LEU A 63 -4.82 -17.39 -15.24
N ARG A 64 -6.15 -17.29 -15.19
CA ARG A 64 -6.84 -16.36 -14.32
C ARG A 64 -6.49 -16.59 -12.85
N LEU A 65 -6.56 -17.84 -12.38
CA LEU A 65 -6.24 -18.20 -10.99
C LEU A 65 -4.79 -17.90 -10.64
N VAL A 66 -3.85 -18.19 -11.54
CA VAL A 66 -2.43 -17.89 -11.31
C VAL A 66 -2.16 -16.39 -11.30
N ILE A 67 -2.83 -15.62 -12.17
CA ILE A 67 -2.73 -14.16 -12.15
C ILE A 67 -3.26 -13.59 -10.83
N GLU A 68 -4.36 -14.11 -10.29
CA GLU A 68 -4.87 -13.72 -8.97
C GLU A 68 -3.82 -14.01 -7.87
N THR A 69 -3.24 -15.21 -7.86
CA THR A 69 -2.18 -15.57 -6.91
C THR A 69 -0.96 -14.64 -7.01
N ILE A 70 -0.56 -14.26 -8.22
CA ILE A 70 0.55 -13.31 -8.43
C ILE A 70 0.20 -11.93 -7.90
N LYS A 71 -1.03 -11.47 -8.07
CA LYS A 71 -1.50 -10.18 -7.52
C LYS A 71 -1.52 -10.19 -5.99
N GLU A 72 -1.96 -11.27 -5.37
CA GLU A 72 -1.86 -11.45 -3.92
C GLU A 72 -0.41 -11.42 -3.44
N ARG A 73 0.50 -12.07 -4.19
CA ARG A 73 1.93 -12.00 -3.90
C ARG A 73 2.47 -10.59 -4.06
N GLN A 74 2.05 -9.86 -5.10
CA GLN A 74 2.39 -8.44 -5.30
C GLN A 74 1.99 -7.60 -4.08
N GLU A 75 0.75 -7.75 -3.61
CA GLU A 75 0.27 -7.03 -2.42
C GLU A 75 1.13 -7.33 -1.20
N SER A 76 1.46 -8.60 -0.99
CA SER A 76 2.37 -9.02 0.10
C SER A 76 3.76 -8.40 -0.04
N GLU A 77 4.34 -8.39 -1.23
CA GLU A 77 5.66 -7.78 -1.48
C GLU A 77 5.64 -6.26 -1.28
N LEU A 78 4.61 -5.56 -1.77
CA LEU A 78 4.49 -4.12 -1.59
C LEU A 78 4.37 -3.71 -0.11
N ILE A 79 3.83 -4.58 0.75
CA ILE A 79 3.69 -4.30 2.18
C ILE A 79 4.94 -4.74 2.96
N ASN A 80 5.44 -5.96 2.70
CA ASN A 80 6.37 -6.66 3.60
C ASN A 80 7.80 -6.81 3.06
N ASN A 81 8.06 -6.48 1.79
CA ASN A 81 9.40 -6.68 1.24
C ASN A 81 10.44 -5.86 2.03
N PRO A 82 11.58 -6.45 2.44
CA PRO A 82 12.58 -5.76 3.25
C PRO A 82 13.31 -4.63 2.53
N ASP A 83 13.32 -4.63 1.19
CA ASP A 83 14.06 -3.64 0.41
C ASP A 83 13.17 -2.46 0.00
N TYR A 84 11.92 -2.72 -0.40
CA TYR A 84 11.02 -1.70 -0.95
C TYR A 84 9.61 -1.70 -0.37
N GLY A 85 9.29 -2.62 0.56
CA GLY A 85 7.96 -2.72 1.16
C GLY A 85 7.61 -1.50 2.02
N LEU A 86 6.32 -1.26 2.19
CA LEU A 86 5.82 -0.14 3.01
C LEU A 86 6.40 -0.18 4.42
N LEU A 87 6.35 -1.33 5.08
CA LEU A 87 6.83 -1.46 6.46
C LEU A 87 8.33 -1.21 6.61
N ALA A 88 9.13 -1.56 5.60
CA ALA A 88 10.57 -1.34 5.60
C ALA A 88 10.95 0.12 5.33
N ASN A 89 10.15 0.84 4.53
CA ASN A 89 10.44 2.20 4.10
C ASN A 89 9.84 3.30 5.00
N VAL A 90 9.27 2.96 6.14
CA VAL A 90 8.86 3.95 7.13
C VAL A 90 10.10 4.52 7.82
N ALA A 91 10.31 5.82 7.76
CA ALA A 91 11.38 6.49 8.48
C ALA A 91 11.21 6.33 10.00
N ASP A 92 12.30 6.27 10.75
CA ASP A 92 12.27 6.04 12.22
C ASP A 92 11.43 7.11 12.94
N GLU A 93 11.48 8.36 12.50
CA GLU A 93 10.71 9.48 13.06
C GLU A 93 9.21 9.40 12.77
N GLN A 94 8.81 8.55 11.83
CA GLN A 94 7.42 8.30 11.42
C GLN A 94 6.83 7.04 12.07
N ARG A 95 7.59 6.39 12.97
CA ARG A 95 7.15 5.22 13.73
C ARG A 95 6.67 5.66 15.11
N ILE A 96 5.47 5.27 15.47
CA ILE A 96 4.90 5.47 16.80
C ILE A 96 4.34 4.15 17.32
N SER A 97 4.36 3.97 18.63
CA SER A 97 3.75 2.80 19.28
C SER A 97 2.44 3.19 19.96
N THR A 98 1.53 2.23 20.10
CA THR A 98 0.26 2.45 20.81
C THR A 98 0.50 2.86 22.27
N ILE A 99 -0.33 3.77 22.79
CA ILE A 99 -0.25 4.25 24.17
C ILE A 99 -0.66 3.17 25.17
N THR A 100 -1.69 2.37 24.84
CA THR A 100 -2.28 1.39 25.76
C THR A 100 -2.29 -0.05 25.23
N GLY A 101 -1.64 -0.30 24.11
CA GLY A 101 -1.64 -1.58 23.38
C GLY A 101 -2.78 -1.68 22.38
N ALA A 102 -4.05 -1.51 22.77
CA ALA A 102 -5.16 -1.44 21.82
C ALA A 102 -5.14 -0.10 21.07
N PRO A 103 -5.51 -0.08 19.77
CA PRO A 103 -5.49 1.15 18.97
C PRO A 103 -6.60 2.10 19.40
N THR A 104 -6.25 3.24 19.95
CA THR A 104 -7.19 4.24 20.44
C THR A 104 -7.45 5.34 19.39
N PRO A 105 -8.53 6.13 19.51
CA PRO A 105 -8.71 7.35 18.75
C PRO A 105 -7.53 8.31 18.82
N ASP A 106 -6.93 8.44 20.01
CA ASP A 106 -5.77 9.31 20.23
C ASP A 106 -4.54 8.83 19.47
N ASP A 107 -4.30 7.50 19.42
CA ASP A 107 -3.20 6.91 18.63
C ASP A 107 -3.35 7.22 17.13
N LEU A 108 -4.59 7.18 16.59
CA LEU A 108 -4.84 7.53 15.20
C LEU A 108 -4.75 9.05 14.96
N ASP A 109 -5.14 9.87 15.92
CA ASP A 109 -4.95 11.31 15.85
C ASP A 109 -3.45 11.67 15.86
N ASP A 110 -2.64 11.00 16.70
CA ASP A 110 -1.18 11.17 16.72
C ASP A 110 -0.56 10.72 15.38
N LEU A 111 -1.01 9.59 14.82
CA LEU A 111 -0.55 9.12 13.52
C LEU A 111 -0.89 10.14 12.40
N LEU A 112 -2.04 10.81 12.48
CA LEU A 112 -2.42 11.88 11.55
C LEU A 112 -1.49 13.08 11.62
N THR A 113 -0.89 13.38 12.76
CA THR A 113 0.09 14.47 12.88
C THR A 113 1.37 14.17 12.10
N LYS A 114 1.71 12.90 11.92
CA LYS A 114 2.88 12.46 11.16
C LYS A 114 2.70 12.63 9.64
N VAL A 115 1.49 12.34 9.13
CA VAL A 115 1.15 12.48 7.70
C VAL A 115 0.05 13.54 7.55
N TRP A 116 0.33 14.78 7.94
CA TRP A 116 -0.69 15.84 8.00
C TRP A 116 -1.07 16.43 6.65
N LYS A 117 -0.19 16.34 5.64
CA LYS A 117 -0.45 16.83 4.29
C LYS A 117 -1.27 15.80 3.50
N GLU A 118 -2.57 15.99 3.36
CA GLU A 118 -3.47 15.20 2.51
C GLU A 118 -3.34 13.67 2.67
N PRO A 119 -3.46 13.10 3.88
CA PRO A 119 -3.45 11.66 4.07
C PRO A 119 -4.60 11.01 3.28
N ALA A 120 -4.33 9.88 2.64
CA ALA A 120 -5.28 9.23 1.75
C ALA A 120 -6.08 8.14 2.45
N PHE A 121 -5.42 7.24 3.17
CA PHE A 121 -6.06 6.14 3.89
C PHE A 121 -5.15 5.53 4.95
N PHE A 122 -5.79 4.90 5.94
CA PHE A 122 -5.13 3.95 6.82
C PHE A 122 -5.15 2.56 6.21
N LEU A 123 -4.04 1.82 6.30
CA LEU A 123 -3.92 0.45 5.84
C LEU A 123 -3.57 -0.45 7.03
N THR A 124 -4.36 -1.49 7.29
CA THR A 124 -4.10 -2.39 8.41
C THR A 124 -4.76 -3.76 8.20
N HIS A 125 -4.36 -4.73 9.01
CA HIS A 125 -5.02 -6.03 9.04
C HIS A 125 -6.49 -5.89 9.47
N PRO A 126 -7.45 -6.69 8.96
CA PRO A 126 -8.86 -6.64 9.38
C PRO A 126 -9.06 -6.74 10.89
N LEU A 127 -8.22 -7.50 11.59
CA LEU A 127 -8.23 -7.57 13.06
C LEU A 127 -7.88 -6.25 13.73
N GLY A 128 -7.00 -5.43 13.12
CA GLY A 128 -6.66 -4.09 13.60
C GLY A 128 -7.85 -3.15 13.48
N ILE A 129 -8.59 -3.21 12.36
CA ILE A 129 -9.83 -2.43 12.19
C ILE A 129 -10.87 -2.81 13.24
N ALA A 130 -11.05 -4.12 13.49
CA ALA A 130 -11.97 -4.60 14.50
C ALA A 130 -11.54 -4.17 15.93
N ALA A 131 -10.24 -4.18 16.23
CA ALA A 131 -9.71 -3.70 17.50
C ALA A 131 -9.98 -2.20 17.70
N PHE A 132 -9.74 -1.38 16.67
CA PHE A 132 -10.06 0.04 16.68
C PHE A 132 -11.56 0.30 16.88
N GLY A 133 -12.42 -0.41 16.15
CA GLY A 133 -13.88 -0.29 16.32
C GLY A 133 -14.34 -0.63 17.74
N ARG A 134 -13.78 -1.68 18.35
CA ARG A 134 -14.07 -2.05 19.75
C ARG A 134 -13.64 -0.97 20.74
N GLU A 135 -12.46 -0.39 20.51
CA GLU A 135 -11.91 0.66 21.39
C GLU A 135 -12.73 1.95 21.28
N CYS A 136 -13.14 2.34 20.08
CA CYS A 136 -14.06 3.45 19.85
C CYS A 136 -15.42 3.23 20.54
N THR A 137 -15.98 2.03 20.42
CA THR A 137 -17.26 1.67 21.07
C THR A 137 -17.13 1.74 22.58
N ARG A 138 -16.05 1.24 23.16
CA ARG A 138 -15.79 1.29 24.61
C ARG A 138 -15.75 2.72 25.14
N ARG A 139 -15.21 3.65 24.33
CA ARG A 139 -15.10 5.07 24.66
C ARG A 139 -16.35 5.87 24.33
N GLY A 140 -17.37 5.26 23.70
CA GLY A 140 -18.61 5.92 23.30
C GLY A 140 -18.45 6.86 22.09
N VAL A 141 -17.41 6.66 21.28
CA VAL A 141 -17.11 7.45 20.08
C VAL A 141 -17.12 6.52 18.85
N PRO A 142 -18.29 6.08 18.39
CA PRO A 142 -18.36 5.17 17.24
C PRO A 142 -17.78 5.86 15.99
N PRO A 143 -16.86 5.20 15.25
CA PRO A 143 -16.28 5.75 14.04
C PRO A 143 -17.34 5.84 12.94
N PRO A 144 -17.38 6.93 12.15
CA PRO A 144 -18.26 7.03 11.00
C PRO A 144 -17.83 6.03 9.90
N THR A 145 -18.73 5.77 8.97
CA THR A 145 -18.48 4.91 7.82
C THR A 145 -18.61 5.70 6.51
N ILE A 146 -17.88 5.28 5.50
CA ILE A 146 -17.98 5.80 4.13
C ILE A 146 -18.17 4.65 3.16
N SER A 147 -18.94 4.88 2.09
CA SER A 147 -19.08 3.93 1.00
C SER A 147 -18.04 4.20 -0.08
N LEU A 148 -17.11 3.27 -0.29
CA LEU A 148 -16.09 3.31 -1.34
C LEU A 148 -16.12 2.00 -2.11
N PHE A 149 -16.04 2.06 -3.43
CA PHE A 149 -16.01 0.87 -4.30
C PHE A 149 -17.14 -0.12 -4.07
N GLY A 150 -18.32 0.37 -3.63
CA GLY A 150 -19.49 -0.47 -3.31
C GLY A 150 -19.46 -1.16 -1.94
N SER A 151 -18.43 -0.92 -1.13
CA SER A 151 -18.28 -1.48 0.22
C SER A 151 -18.26 -0.37 1.28
N GLN A 152 -18.65 -0.72 2.52
CA GLN A 152 -18.61 0.20 3.66
C GLN A 152 -17.27 0.06 4.39
N PHE A 153 -16.60 1.20 4.60
CA PHE A 153 -15.34 1.26 5.35
C PHE A 153 -15.52 2.14 6.58
N LEU A 154 -14.91 1.74 7.69
CA LEU A 154 -14.76 2.63 8.84
C LEU A 154 -13.85 3.78 8.45
N THR A 155 -14.13 4.97 9.00
CA THR A 155 -13.28 6.15 8.80
C THR A 155 -12.89 6.75 10.14
N TRP A 156 -11.72 7.37 10.18
CA TRP A 156 -11.33 8.23 11.28
C TRP A 156 -10.96 9.61 10.72
N ARG A 157 -11.55 10.66 11.27
CA ARG A 157 -11.41 12.05 10.76
C ARG A 157 -11.67 12.20 9.26
N GLY A 158 -12.56 11.37 8.70
CA GLY A 158 -12.88 11.36 7.26
C GLY A 158 -11.92 10.52 6.39
N ILE A 159 -10.90 9.90 6.97
CA ILE A 159 -9.92 9.08 6.27
C ILE A 159 -10.31 7.61 6.45
N PRO A 160 -10.46 6.84 5.36
CA PRO A 160 -10.89 5.44 5.43
C PRO A 160 -9.82 4.51 5.98
N LEU A 161 -10.26 3.49 6.73
CA LEU A 161 -9.44 2.36 7.15
C LEU A 161 -9.63 1.23 6.13
N ILE A 162 -8.59 0.94 5.36
CA ILE A 162 -8.58 -0.08 4.30
C ILE A 162 -8.01 -1.38 4.86
N PRO A 163 -8.74 -2.50 4.75
CA PRO A 163 -8.24 -3.79 5.20
C PRO A 163 -7.24 -4.39 4.20
N SER A 164 -6.16 -4.97 4.69
CA SER A 164 -5.30 -5.89 3.95
C SER A 164 -4.85 -7.04 4.87
N ASP A 165 -5.09 -8.26 4.45
CA ASP A 165 -4.66 -9.47 5.16
C ASP A 165 -3.14 -9.72 5.05
N LYS A 166 -2.45 -8.92 4.22
CA LYS A 166 -0.99 -8.99 4.04
C LYS A 166 -0.23 -8.20 5.11
N VAL A 167 -0.89 -7.30 5.85
CA VAL A 167 -0.28 -6.68 7.03
C VAL A 167 -0.09 -7.75 8.10
N PRO A 168 1.13 -7.98 8.60
CA PRO A 168 1.41 -9.11 9.47
C PRO A 168 0.72 -8.97 10.84
N VAL A 169 0.34 -10.13 11.39
CA VAL A 169 -0.11 -10.25 12.78
C VAL A 169 0.81 -11.23 13.49
N ASN A 170 1.65 -10.72 14.38
CA ASN A 170 2.62 -11.50 15.13
C ASN A 170 2.31 -11.39 16.62
N ASP A 171 2.18 -12.51 17.31
CA ASP A 171 1.90 -12.57 18.76
C ASP A 171 0.69 -11.72 19.21
N GLY A 172 -0.36 -11.67 18.37
CA GLY A 172 -1.56 -10.90 18.64
C GLY A 172 -1.40 -9.38 18.44
N LYS A 173 -0.32 -8.94 17.81
CA LYS A 173 -0.04 -7.56 17.45
C LYS A 173 0.05 -7.37 15.94
N THR A 174 -0.41 -6.22 15.46
CA THR A 174 -0.33 -5.80 14.08
C THR A 174 0.14 -4.35 13.99
N SER A 175 0.12 -3.78 12.79
CA SER A 175 0.45 -2.36 12.56
C SER A 175 -0.68 -1.66 11.80
N ILE A 176 -0.79 -0.34 11.98
CA ILE A 176 -1.64 0.53 11.19
C ILE A 176 -0.75 1.52 10.46
N LEU A 177 -0.74 1.47 9.14
CA LEU A 177 -0.01 2.42 8.32
C LEU A 177 -0.94 3.56 7.92
N LEU A 178 -0.41 4.77 7.82
CA LEU A 178 -1.08 5.92 7.24
C LEU A 178 -0.29 6.41 6.04
N LEU A 179 -0.97 6.56 4.90
CA LEU A 179 -0.33 6.88 3.63
C LEU A 179 -0.89 8.16 3.02
N ARG A 180 0.01 8.99 2.50
CA ARG A 180 -0.25 9.96 1.45
C ARG A 180 0.15 9.34 0.12
N VAL A 181 -0.70 9.39 -0.91
CA VAL A 181 -0.45 8.74 -2.19
C VAL A 181 -0.44 9.72 -3.35
N GLY A 182 0.35 9.39 -4.36
CA GLY A 182 0.43 10.13 -5.62
C GLY A 182 1.68 10.98 -5.77
N ASP A 183 2.19 10.99 -7.00
CA ASP A 183 3.42 11.69 -7.38
C ASP A 183 3.34 13.20 -7.12
N LYS A 184 2.27 13.86 -7.58
CA LYS A 184 2.06 15.31 -7.39
C LYS A 184 1.99 15.75 -5.93
N ARG A 185 1.67 14.83 -5.03
CA ARG A 185 1.57 15.05 -3.58
C ARG A 185 2.84 14.65 -2.85
N GLN A 186 3.90 14.26 -3.58
CA GLN A 186 5.11 13.70 -3.00
C GLN A 186 4.80 12.52 -2.05
N GLY A 187 3.83 11.72 -2.43
CA GLY A 187 3.32 10.60 -1.66
C GLY A 187 4.01 9.28 -2.02
N VAL A 188 3.39 8.21 -1.57
CA VAL A 188 3.75 6.84 -1.96
C VAL A 188 3.24 6.56 -3.37
N VAL A 189 4.08 5.98 -4.22
CA VAL A 189 3.79 5.65 -5.61
C VAL A 189 4.20 4.22 -5.92
N GLY A 190 3.30 3.48 -6.56
CA GLY A 190 3.63 2.16 -7.11
C GLY A 190 4.37 2.30 -8.45
N LEU A 191 5.45 1.57 -8.61
CA LEU A 191 6.25 1.51 -9.82
C LEU A 191 5.98 0.21 -10.58
N TYR A 192 5.94 0.27 -11.90
CA TYR A 192 5.80 -0.92 -12.75
C TYR A 192 6.53 -0.72 -14.09
N GLN A 193 6.86 -1.82 -14.76
CA GLN A 193 7.48 -1.81 -16.08
C GLN A 193 6.40 -1.86 -17.16
N PRO A 194 6.20 -0.79 -17.97
CA PRO A 194 5.29 -0.83 -19.11
C PRO A 194 5.94 -1.46 -20.35
N GLY A 195 5.11 -1.84 -21.32
CA GLY A 195 5.56 -2.28 -22.65
C GLY A 195 6.15 -3.69 -22.67
N LEU A 196 5.75 -4.55 -21.73
CA LEU A 196 6.19 -5.95 -21.69
C LEU A 196 5.54 -6.77 -22.82
N PRO A 197 6.29 -7.72 -23.45
CA PRO A 197 5.69 -8.66 -24.39
C PRO A 197 4.60 -9.48 -23.72
N GLY A 198 3.39 -9.53 -24.31
CA GLY A 198 2.23 -10.22 -23.73
C GLY A 198 1.64 -9.55 -22.51
N GLU A 199 1.75 -8.23 -22.41
CA GLU A 199 1.21 -7.44 -21.30
C GLU A 199 -0.32 -7.61 -21.19
N GLN A 200 -0.79 -7.97 -19.99
CA GLN A 200 -2.20 -8.15 -19.65
C GLN A 200 -2.71 -7.05 -18.70
N GLY A 201 -1.80 -6.30 -18.09
CA GLY A 201 -2.06 -5.20 -17.19
C GLY A 201 -0.74 -4.53 -16.79
N PRO A 202 -0.77 -3.41 -16.07
CA PRO A 202 0.43 -2.66 -15.72
C PRO A 202 1.49 -3.56 -15.06
N GLY A 203 2.63 -3.75 -15.76
CA GLY A 203 3.75 -4.57 -15.30
C GLY A 203 3.51 -6.09 -15.33
N LEU A 204 2.31 -6.56 -15.71
CA LEU A 204 1.97 -7.99 -15.77
C LEU A 204 2.07 -8.51 -17.20
N SER A 205 2.90 -9.50 -17.41
CA SER A 205 3.14 -10.17 -18.70
C SER A 205 2.81 -11.65 -18.62
N VAL A 206 2.13 -12.16 -19.64
CA VAL A 206 1.84 -13.58 -19.83
C VAL A 206 2.41 -14.00 -21.19
N ARG A 207 3.40 -14.87 -21.19
CA ARG A 207 4.06 -15.32 -22.41
C ARG A 207 3.96 -16.83 -22.57
N PHE A 208 3.48 -17.27 -23.72
CA PHE A 208 3.52 -18.67 -24.09
C PHE A 208 4.97 -19.09 -24.39
N MET A 209 5.45 -20.16 -23.74
CA MET A 209 6.82 -20.65 -23.86
C MET A 209 6.93 -21.84 -24.83
N GLY A 210 5.84 -22.50 -25.12
CA GLY A 210 5.80 -23.66 -26.02
C GLY A 210 5.04 -24.85 -25.47
N ILE A 211 4.96 -25.91 -26.26
CA ILE A 211 4.37 -27.19 -25.87
C ILE A 211 5.46 -28.25 -25.92
N ASN A 212 5.62 -28.99 -24.85
CA ASN A 212 6.60 -30.06 -24.77
C ASN A 212 6.08 -31.38 -25.41
N ARG A 213 6.95 -32.41 -25.43
CA ARG A 213 6.62 -33.74 -26.00
C ARG A 213 5.51 -34.49 -25.26
N ASN A 214 5.17 -34.07 -24.06
CA ASN A 214 4.11 -34.64 -23.21
C ASN A 214 2.78 -33.87 -23.34
N ALA A 215 2.62 -33.02 -24.36
CA ALA A 215 1.46 -32.16 -24.57
C ALA A 215 1.18 -31.18 -23.38
N ILE A 216 2.27 -30.72 -22.73
CA ILE A 216 2.19 -29.72 -21.70
C ILE A 216 2.50 -28.38 -22.34
N ALA A 217 1.56 -27.44 -22.22
CA ALA A 217 1.73 -26.02 -22.60
C ALA A 217 2.26 -25.24 -21.41
N SER A 218 3.41 -24.56 -21.59
CA SER A 218 4.04 -23.76 -20.55
C SER A 218 3.84 -22.26 -20.80
N TYR A 219 3.46 -21.53 -19.77
CA TYR A 219 3.28 -20.09 -19.78
C TYR A 219 4.17 -19.45 -18.70
N LEU A 220 4.97 -18.47 -19.09
CA LEU A 220 5.69 -17.61 -18.14
C LEU A 220 4.81 -16.42 -17.79
N ILE A 221 4.49 -16.30 -16.52
CA ILE A 221 3.76 -15.15 -15.98
C ILE A 221 4.74 -14.36 -15.11
N SER A 222 4.93 -13.08 -15.44
CA SER A 222 5.87 -12.20 -14.75
C SER A 222 5.18 -10.89 -14.38
N LEU A 223 5.43 -10.42 -13.18
CA LEU A 223 4.97 -9.13 -12.69
C LEU A 223 6.17 -8.33 -12.21
N TYR A 224 6.37 -7.14 -12.77
CA TYR A 224 7.41 -6.21 -12.38
C TYR A 224 6.80 -5.07 -11.58
N CYS A 225 7.13 -5.00 -10.31
CA CYS A 225 6.60 -4.00 -9.41
C CYS A 225 7.63 -3.56 -8.36
N SER A 226 7.46 -2.37 -7.86
CA SER A 226 8.15 -1.82 -6.71
C SER A 226 7.33 -0.70 -6.11
N LEU A 227 7.86 -0.05 -5.09
CA LEU A 227 7.22 1.07 -4.42
C LEU A 227 8.26 2.16 -4.16
N ALA A 228 7.87 3.41 -4.36
CA ALA A 228 8.67 4.58 -4.05
C ALA A 228 7.95 5.45 -3.02
N VAL A 229 8.68 5.91 -2.02
CA VAL A 229 8.23 6.88 -1.02
C VAL A 229 8.97 8.19 -1.28
N HIS A 230 8.29 9.18 -1.86
CA HIS A 230 8.92 10.44 -2.29
C HIS A 230 9.38 11.32 -1.13
N SER A 231 8.69 11.26 0.00
CA SER A 231 9.00 12.06 1.18
C SER A 231 8.75 11.24 2.45
N ASP A 232 9.58 11.40 3.45
CA ASP A 232 9.46 10.65 4.71
C ASP A 232 8.12 10.89 5.41
N ASP A 233 7.58 12.11 5.31
CA ASP A 233 6.26 12.49 5.86
C ASP A 233 5.06 11.94 5.04
N ALA A 234 5.30 11.14 4.00
CA ALA A 234 4.23 10.51 3.21
C ALA A 234 3.75 9.19 3.77
N LEU A 235 4.50 8.58 4.68
CA LEU A 235 4.23 7.27 5.24
C LEU A 235 4.56 7.26 6.72
N ALA A 236 3.62 6.81 7.54
CA ALA A 236 3.82 6.62 8.96
C ALA A 236 3.20 5.30 9.43
N VAL A 237 3.65 4.77 10.55
CA VAL A 237 3.16 3.52 11.11
C VAL A 237 2.92 3.63 12.61
N LEU A 238 1.78 3.10 13.04
CA LEU A 238 1.47 2.79 14.43
C LEU A 238 1.79 1.32 14.64
N GLU A 239 2.78 1.05 15.48
CA GLU A 239 3.26 -0.29 15.80
C GLU A 239 2.64 -0.81 17.10
N ASP A 240 2.85 -2.10 17.39
CA ASP A 240 2.39 -2.78 18.59
C ASP A 240 0.87 -2.78 18.83
N VAL A 241 0.09 -2.73 17.77
CA VAL A 241 -1.37 -2.69 17.83
C VAL A 241 -1.93 -4.03 18.28
N GLU A 242 -2.35 -4.15 19.53
CA GLU A 242 -2.98 -5.34 20.09
C GLU A 242 -4.36 -5.59 19.51
N VAL A 243 -4.57 -6.77 18.92
CA VAL A 243 -5.85 -7.14 18.29
C VAL A 243 -6.72 -8.04 19.17
N GLY A 244 -6.19 -8.60 20.24
CA GLY A 244 -6.85 -9.59 21.11
C GLY A 244 -7.61 -9.00 22.30
N ARG A 245 -7.68 -7.69 22.46
CA ARG A 245 -8.36 -7.07 23.58
C ARG A 245 -9.87 -6.97 23.33
N TYR A 246 -10.62 -7.85 23.99
CA TYR A 246 -12.07 -7.87 23.92
C TYR A 246 -12.71 -7.13 25.10
N HIS A 247 -13.94 -6.65 24.90
CA HIS A 247 -14.75 -6.06 25.96
C HIS A 247 -15.41 -7.18 26.79
N GLU A 248 -15.30 -7.11 28.10
CA GLU A 248 -16.04 -7.96 29.00
C GLU A 248 -17.45 -7.42 29.17
N TYR A 249 -18.44 -8.10 28.60
CA TYR A 249 -19.86 -7.79 28.80
C TYR A 249 -20.34 -8.39 30.12
N PRO A 250 -21.18 -7.68 30.89
CA PRO A 250 -21.82 -8.27 32.06
C PRO A 250 -22.59 -9.53 31.68
N ASP A 251 -22.58 -10.55 32.55
CA ASP A 251 -23.22 -11.86 32.32
C ASP A 251 -24.73 -11.80 32.00
N THR A 252 -25.36 -10.64 32.13
CA THR A 252 -26.78 -10.37 31.82
C THR A 252 -27.13 -10.50 30.32
N TYR A 253 -26.14 -10.60 29.45
CA TYR A 253 -26.30 -10.71 27.99
C TYR A 253 -25.76 -12.02 27.40
N ARG A 254 -25.51 -13.04 28.23
CA ARG A 254 -25.19 -14.41 27.78
C ARG A 254 -26.39 -15.31 27.80
#